data_440aa6c3ec6fcebc30b7d3730a74ab45
#
_entry.id   440aa6c3ec6fcebc30b7d3730a74ab45
#
_cell.length_a   1.000
_cell.length_b   1.000
_cell.length_c   1.000
_cell.angle_alpha   90.00
_cell.angle_beta   90.00
_cell.angle_gamma   90.00
#
_symmetry.space_group_name_H-M   'P 1'
#
loop_
_entity.id
_entity.type
_entity.pdbx_description
1 polymer ?
#
loop_
_entity_poly.entity_id
_entity_poly.type
_entity_poly.pdbx_seq_one_letter_code
_entity_poly.pdbx_strand_id
1 'polypeptide(L)' 'MSKKCSDTKVRILALERILMGAKKPLKCDEIIDRLYTQYHISANRKTIYDDIAVLTCFVNVKHWRHDGYWVEKGE' A
#
# COMPACT_ATOMS: atom_id res chain seq x y z
N MET A 1 19.25 -0.88 17.73
CA MET A 1 18.87 -0.62 17.30
C MET A 1 18.19 -0.06 17.01
N SER A 2 17.88 0.31 16.80
CA SER A 2 17.19 0.87 16.47
C SER A 2 16.98 1.32 15.74
N LYS A 3 16.90 1.38 15.21
CA LYS A 3 16.73 1.88 14.53
C LYS A 3 15.76 2.28 14.03
N LYS A 4 15.96 2.86 13.61
CA LYS A 4 14.82 3.41 13.13
C LYS A 4 14.80 3.47 11.66
N CYS A 5 14.01 2.60 11.04
CA CYS A 5 13.77 2.64 9.62
C CYS A 5 13.01 3.91 9.30
N SER A 6 13.17 4.41 8.10
CA SER A 6 12.34 5.50 7.66
C SER A 6 10.89 5.02 7.63
N ASP A 7 9.99 5.78 8.21
CA ASP A 7 8.59 5.41 8.23
C ASP A 7 8.06 5.25 6.81
N THR A 8 8.53 6.09 5.90
CA THR A 8 8.08 6.03 4.51
C THR A 8 8.47 4.70 3.86
N LYS A 9 9.70 4.25 4.09
CA LYS A 9 10.14 2.99 3.50
C LYS A 9 9.36 1.82 4.06
N VAL A 10 9.18 1.80 5.37
CA VAL A 10 8.43 0.73 6.01
C VAL A 10 7.00 0.72 5.50
N ARG A 11 6.41 1.90 5.39
CA ARG A 11 5.02 1.99 4.95
C ARG A 11 4.86 1.51 3.52
N ILE A 12 5.78 1.86 2.64
CA ILE A 12 5.70 1.44 1.24
C ILE A 12 5.85 -0.07 1.11
N LEU A 13 6.75 -0.66 1.88
CA LEU A 13 6.92 -2.11 1.85
C LEU A 13 5.68 -2.81 2.38
N ALA A 14 5.09 -2.28 3.45
CA ALA A 14 3.87 -2.84 4.01
C ALA A 14 2.73 -2.72 3.01
N LEU A 15 2.64 -1.58 2.35
CA LEU A 15 1.63 -1.34 1.34
C LEU A 15 1.74 -2.36 0.21
N GLU A 16 2.96 -2.61 -0.24
CA GLU A 16 3.17 -3.58 -1.30
C GLU A 16 2.70 -4.95 -0.87
N ARG A 17 3.05 -5.35 0.34
CA ARG A 17 2.64 -6.67 0.84
C ARG A 17 1.13 -6.78 0.95
N ILE A 18 0.49 -5.74 1.41
CA ILE A 18 -0.96 -5.74 1.53
C ILE A 18 -1.62 -5.91 0.16
N LEU A 19 -1.15 -5.15 -0.82
CA LEU A 19 -1.73 -5.22 -2.15
C LEU A 19 -1.45 -6.55 -2.83
N MET A 20 -0.24 -7.07 -2.66
CA MET A 20 0.11 -8.33 -3.30
C MET A 20 -0.58 -9.52 -2.66
N GLY A 21 -0.90 -9.41 -1.38
CA GLY A 21 -1.60 -10.48 -0.69
C GLY A 21 -3.10 -10.41 -0.82
N ALA A 22 -3.62 -9.31 -1.30
CA ALA A 22 -5.06 -9.13 -1.43
C ALA A 22 -5.58 -9.94 -2.62
N LYS A 23 -6.71 -10.58 -2.43
CA LYS A 23 -7.31 -11.38 -3.49
C LYS A 23 -8.21 -10.55 -4.38
N LYS A 24 -8.49 -9.34 -3.97
CA LYS A 24 -9.31 -8.43 -4.74
C LYS A 24 -8.80 -7.02 -4.53
N PRO A 25 -9.21 -6.08 -5.38
CA PRO A 25 -8.79 -4.69 -5.21
C PRO A 25 -9.18 -4.15 -3.86
N LEU A 26 -8.36 -3.27 -3.32
CA LEU A 26 -8.59 -2.64 -2.03
C LEU A 26 -8.75 -1.15 -2.21
N LYS A 27 -9.75 -0.60 -1.56
CA LYS A 27 -9.95 0.84 -1.58
C LYS A 27 -9.00 1.51 -0.59
N CYS A 28 -8.81 2.80 -0.77
CA CYS A 28 -7.88 3.54 0.06
C CYS A 28 -8.18 3.34 1.56
N ASP A 29 -9.44 3.40 1.93
CA ASP A 29 -9.82 3.22 3.33
C ASP A 29 -9.46 1.83 3.84
N GLU A 30 -9.62 0.82 3.00
CA GLU A 30 -9.27 -0.54 3.39
C GLU A 30 -7.76 -0.69 3.54
N ILE A 31 -7.01 -0.03 2.68
CA ILE A 31 -5.55 -0.06 2.77
C ILE A 31 -5.10 0.60 4.07
N ILE A 32 -5.68 1.74 4.39
CA ILE A 32 -5.34 2.45 5.62
C ILE A 32 -5.63 1.57 6.83
N ASP A 33 -6.78 0.92 6.82
CA ASP A 33 -7.16 0.04 7.92
C ASP A 33 -6.21 -1.13 8.06
N ARG A 34 -5.82 -1.74 6.97
CA ARG A 34 -4.90 -2.87 7.03
C ARG A 34 -3.51 -2.47 7.48
N LEU A 35 -3.05 -1.29 7.06
CA LEU A 35 -1.77 -0.78 7.54
C LEU A 35 -1.79 -0.66 9.05
N TYR A 36 -2.88 -0.13 9.58
CA TYR A 36 -2.98 0.07 11.01
C TYR A 36 -3.11 -1.26 11.76
N THR A 37 -3.98 -2.14 11.28
CA THR A 37 -4.25 -3.37 12.02
C THR A 37 -3.14 -4.40 11.89
N GLN A 38 -2.46 -4.46 10.75
CA GLN A 38 -1.43 -5.46 10.53
C GLN A 38 -0.03 -4.98 10.87
N TYR A 39 0.23 -3.71 10.69
CA TYR A 39 1.58 -3.17 10.85
C TYR A 39 1.67 -2.03 11.84
N HIS A 40 0.55 -1.60 12.40
CA HIS A 40 0.52 -0.48 13.33
C HIS A 40 1.05 0.81 12.71
N ILE A 41 0.77 0.97 11.43
CA ILE A 41 1.19 2.15 10.70
C ILE A 41 -0.03 3.04 10.47
N SER A 42 0.09 4.29 10.90
CA SER A 42 -0.99 5.26 10.71
C SER A 42 -0.72 6.04 9.43
N ALA A 43 -1.73 6.17 8.59
CA ALA A 43 -1.60 6.88 7.33
C ALA A 43 -2.93 7.50 6.96
N ASN A 44 -2.86 8.55 6.14
CA ASN A 44 -4.07 9.17 5.63
C ASN A 44 -4.12 8.98 4.11
N ARG A 45 -5.19 9.45 3.49
CA ARG A 45 -5.39 9.23 2.06
C ARG A 45 -4.28 9.84 1.22
N LYS A 46 -3.89 11.06 1.55
CA LYS A 46 -2.84 11.71 0.78
C LYS A 46 -1.55 10.92 0.84
N THR A 47 -1.22 10.43 2.02
CA THR A 47 -0.03 9.61 2.21
C THR A 47 -0.10 8.34 1.37
N ILE A 48 -1.27 7.70 1.34
CA ILE A 48 -1.45 6.48 0.56
C ILE A 48 -1.27 6.77 -0.93
N TYR A 49 -1.86 7.86 -1.41
CA TYR A 49 -1.72 8.21 -2.83
C TYR A 49 -0.26 8.45 -3.19
N ASP A 50 0.48 9.14 -2.33
CA ASP A 50 1.90 9.41 -2.57
C ASP A 50 2.69 8.11 -2.60
N ASP A 51 2.41 7.22 -1.66
CA ASP A 51 3.12 5.95 -1.58
C ASP A 51 2.81 5.07 -2.78
N ILE A 52 1.56 5.06 -3.22
CA ILE A 52 1.19 4.27 -4.38
C ILE A 52 1.89 4.80 -5.63
N ALA A 53 2.02 6.11 -5.73
CA ALA A 53 2.74 6.69 -6.86
C ALA A 53 4.19 6.21 -6.90
N VAL A 54 4.83 6.12 -5.74
CA VAL A 54 6.18 5.60 -5.66
C VAL A 54 6.21 4.12 -6.00
N LEU A 55 5.27 3.38 -5.42
CA LEU A 55 5.21 1.94 -5.63
C LEU A 55 5.00 1.57 -7.09
N THR A 56 4.26 2.40 -7.80
CA THR A 56 3.99 2.18 -9.22
C THR A 56 5.27 2.14 -10.05
N CYS A 57 6.34 2.76 -9.55
CA CYS A 57 7.62 2.73 -10.23
C CYS A 57 8.28 1.35 -10.18
N PHE A 58 7.85 0.51 -9.25
CA PHE A 58 8.50 -0.78 -9.03
C PHE A 58 7.60 -1.96 -9.36
N VAL A 59 6.31 -1.83 -9.14
CA VAL A 59 5.37 -2.89 -9.42
C VAL A 59 4.20 -2.29 -10.19
N ASN A 60 3.47 -3.14 -10.85
CA ASN A 60 2.38 -2.72 -11.71
C ASN A 60 1.11 -2.55 -10.89
N VAL A 61 0.94 -1.37 -10.30
CA VAL A 61 -0.22 -1.07 -9.50
C VAL A 61 -1.31 -0.52 -10.41
N LYS A 62 -2.47 -1.13 -10.36
CA LYS A 62 -3.62 -0.70 -11.13
C LYS A 62 -4.65 -0.07 -10.21
N HIS A 63 -5.48 0.76 -10.79
CA HIS A 63 -6.51 1.45 -10.04
C HIS A 63 -7.78 1.56 -10.85
N TRP A 64 -8.88 1.27 -10.20
CA TRP A 64 -10.18 1.44 -10.79
C TRP A 64 -11.05 2.14 -9.77
N ARG A 65 -11.72 3.22 -10.17
CA ARG A 65 -12.40 4.07 -9.20
C ARG A 65 -13.44 3.34 -8.36
N HIS A 66 -14.05 2.31 -8.88
CA HIS A 66 -15.07 1.59 -8.14
C HIS A 66 -14.50 0.43 -7.34
N ASP A 67 -13.38 -0.12 -7.78
CA ASP A 67 -12.83 -1.32 -7.16
C ASP A 67 -11.68 -1.03 -6.20
N GLY A 68 -10.89 -0.02 -6.49
CA GLY A 68 -9.75 0.31 -5.65
C GLY A 68 -8.44 0.01 -6.35
N TYR A 69 -7.45 -0.37 -5.56
CA TYR A 69 -6.09 -0.61 -6.05
C TYR A 69 -5.74 -2.09 -5.97
N TRP A 70 -4.95 -2.54 -6.93
CA TRP A 70 -4.42 -3.90 -6.88
C TRP A 70 -3.11 -3.94 -7.66
N VAL A 71 -2.32 -4.98 -7.40
CA VAL A 71 -1.08 -5.20 -8.13
C VAL A 71 -1.36 -6.24 -9.21
N GLU A 72 -1.07 -5.86 -10.44
CA GLU A 72 -1.25 -6.76 -11.56
C GLU A 72 -0.03 -7.65 -11.66
N LYS A 73 -0.22 -8.94 -11.50
CA LYS A 73 0.88 -9.88 -11.58
C LYS A 73 1.10 -10.21 -13.04
N GLY A 74 2.29 -10.08 -13.47
CA GLY A 74 2.64 -10.34 -14.83
C GLY A 74 2.41 -11.78 -15.15
N GLU A 75 2.24 -12.09 -16.10
CA GLU A 75 2.14 -13.28 -16.43
C GLU A 75 2.40 -13.80 -16.64
#